data_f85d04496cea0095c3afe0ab2cbc71e6
#
_entry.id   f85d04496cea0095c3afe0ab2cbc71e6
#
_cell.length_a   1.000
_cell.length_b   1.000
_cell.length_c   1.000
_cell.angle_alpha   90.00
_cell.angle_beta   90.00
_cell.angle_gamma   90.00
#
_symmetry.space_group_name_H-M   'P 1'
#
loop_
_entity.id
_entity.type
_entity.pdbx_description
1 polymer ?
#
loop_
_entity_poly.entity_id
_entity_poly.type
_entity_poly.pdbx_seq_one_letter_code
_entity_poly.pdbx_strand_id
1 'polypeptide(L)'
;MQNKQFGYARVSTNHQTVDRQVDALIDFGVPERDVIIDYQSGKDFNRRGYLSLKENMLRRGDTLVVKELDRLGRNKEMIKEELEYFKAHGIRVKILNVPTTLIDIDGQDWVMEMISNILIEVLSSIAEEERLKNHQRQSEGIASAKSKGVIFGRPSVRKPENYELVMRQVSNGQIKAVEAMKILGVKKTTFYKLKKLYWCVGGAAINRE
;
A
#
# COMPACT_ATOMS: atom_id res chain seq x y z
N MET A 1 21.24 29.02 -17.34
CA MET A 1 19.81 29.11 -16.99
C MET A 1 19.76 29.27 -15.48
N GLN A 2 18.95 30.20 -14.96
CA GLN A 2 18.79 30.30 -13.49
C GLN A 2 18.02 29.08 -12.97
N ASN A 3 18.57 28.39 -11.99
CA ASN A 3 17.90 27.30 -11.29
C ASN A 3 16.68 27.84 -10.57
N LYS A 4 15.50 27.22 -10.76
CA LYS A 4 14.26 27.62 -10.12
C LYS A 4 14.01 26.83 -8.84
N GLN A 5 13.24 27.46 -7.95
CA GLN A 5 12.72 26.78 -6.77
C GLN A 5 11.20 26.62 -6.91
N PHE A 6 10.72 25.39 -6.72
CA PHE A 6 9.30 25.06 -6.71
C PHE A 6 8.92 24.54 -5.33
N GLY A 7 7.77 24.96 -4.84
CA GLY A 7 7.17 24.45 -3.61
C GLY A 7 6.08 23.43 -3.92
N TYR A 8 5.97 22.40 -3.08
CA TYR A 8 4.86 21.47 -3.16
C TYR A 8 4.18 21.28 -1.80
N ALA A 9 2.87 21.50 -1.80
CA ALA A 9 2.00 21.31 -0.64
C ALA A 9 0.88 20.30 -0.96
N ARG A 10 0.50 19.49 0.02
CA ARG A 10 -0.58 18.52 -0.13
C ARG A 10 -1.47 18.46 1.10
N VAL A 11 -2.77 18.45 0.88
CA VAL A 11 -3.77 18.36 1.96
C VAL A 11 -4.88 17.38 1.61
N SER A 12 -5.41 16.73 2.63
CA SER A 12 -6.50 15.78 2.47
C SER A 12 -7.88 16.43 2.45
N THR A 13 -8.14 17.49 3.24
CA THR A 13 -9.49 18.11 3.31
C THR A 13 -9.57 19.45 4.07
N ASN A 14 -8.52 19.96 4.68
CA ASN A 14 -8.64 21.10 5.59
C ASN A 14 -7.85 22.32 5.09
N HIS A 15 -8.54 23.41 4.73
CA HIS A 15 -7.93 24.66 4.25
C HIS A 15 -6.86 25.23 5.20
N GLN A 16 -7.09 25.20 6.50
CA GLN A 16 -6.14 25.70 7.50
C GLN A 16 -4.78 24.99 7.53
N THR A 17 -4.72 23.73 7.06
CA THR A 17 -3.46 22.97 7.00
C THR A 17 -2.66 23.28 5.73
N VAL A 18 -3.34 23.74 4.67
CA VAL A 18 -2.69 24.21 3.43
C VAL A 18 -1.94 25.50 3.70
N ASP A 19 -2.61 26.48 4.28
CA ASP A 19 -2.05 27.82 4.50
C ASP A 19 -0.71 27.72 5.25
N ARG A 20 -0.65 26.93 6.29
CA ARG A 20 0.60 26.69 7.05
C ARG A 20 1.74 26.05 6.23
N GLN A 21 1.42 25.26 5.22
CA GLN A 21 2.45 24.68 4.34
C GLN A 21 2.91 25.71 3.33
N VAL A 22 1.96 26.42 2.74
CA VAL A 22 2.22 27.48 1.74
C VAL A 22 3.02 28.61 2.39
N ASP A 23 2.59 29.11 3.54
CA ASP A 23 3.30 30.15 4.29
C ASP A 23 4.75 29.73 4.57
N ALA A 24 4.96 28.50 5.07
CA ALA A 24 6.32 28.02 5.34
C ALA A 24 7.19 27.89 4.07
N LEU A 25 6.61 27.60 2.91
CA LEU A 25 7.33 27.56 1.64
C LEU A 25 7.68 28.95 1.16
N ILE A 26 6.74 29.92 1.28
CA ILE A 26 6.95 31.32 0.93
C ILE A 26 7.99 31.97 1.86
N ASP A 27 7.90 31.74 3.17
CA ASP A 27 8.85 32.21 4.17
C ASP A 27 10.26 31.68 3.92
N PHE A 28 10.37 30.46 3.37
CA PHE A 28 11.65 29.89 2.94
C PHE A 28 12.21 30.54 1.67
N GLY A 29 11.40 31.31 0.92
CA GLY A 29 11.82 32.01 -0.29
C GLY A 29 11.32 31.40 -1.60
N VAL A 30 10.38 30.45 -1.55
CA VAL A 30 9.73 29.97 -2.79
C VAL A 30 8.72 31.02 -3.27
N PRO A 31 8.78 31.47 -4.52
CA PRO A 31 7.78 32.38 -5.05
C PRO A 31 6.38 31.77 -5.00
N GLU A 32 5.37 32.52 -4.56
CA GLU A 32 3.99 32.03 -4.43
C GLU A 32 3.46 31.37 -5.71
N ARG A 33 3.76 31.98 -6.87
CA ARG A 33 3.37 31.46 -8.21
C ARG A 33 3.99 30.09 -8.55
N ASP A 34 5.07 29.71 -7.88
CA ASP A 34 5.81 28.46 -8.10
C ASP A 34 5.49 27.43 -7.00
N VAL A 35 4.48 27.70 -6.15
CA VAL A 35 3.95 26.76 -5.17
C VAL A 35 2.78 25.99 -5.78
N ILE A 36 2.93 24.67 -5.88
CA ILE A 36 1.94 23.77 -6.41
C ILE A 36 1.20 23.09 -5.25
N ILE A 37 -0.14 23.10 -5.31
CA ILE A 37 -0.99 22.59 -4.24
C ILE A 37 -1.89 21.48 -4.80
N ASP A 38 -1.87 20.30 -4.18
CA ASP A 38 -2.82 19.22 -4.44
C ASP A 38 -3.82 19.07 -3.28
N TYR A 39 -5.11 19.15 -3.61
CA TYR A 39 -6.23 18.94 -2.68
C TYR A 39 -6.77 17.52 -2.86
N GLN A 40 -6.11 16.52 -2.29
CA GLN A 40 -6.58 15.14 -2.42
C GLN A 40 -6.38 14.31 -1.16
N SER A 41 -7.44 13.55 -0.84
CA SER A 41 -7.36 12.54 0.21
C SER A 41 -6.37 11.45 -0.19
N GLY A 42 -5.65 11.01 0.78
CA GLY A 42 -4.53 10.10 0.68
C GLY A 42 -4.72 8.76 -0.05
N LYS A 43 -5.80 8.45 -0.76
CA LYS A 43 -6.00 7.14 -1.43
C LYS A 43 -5.65 7.10 -2.92
N ASP A 44 -5.67 8.23 -3.61
CA ASP A 44 -5.40 8.27 -5.05
C ASP A 44 -4.02 8.85 -5.37
N PHE A 45 -3.27 8.09 -6.18
CA PHE A 45 -1.99 8.52 -6.77
C PHE A 45 -2.15 9.59 -7.85
N ASN A 46 -3.36 9.96 -8.21
CA ASN A 46 -3.65 10.92 -9.25
C ASN A 46 -3.45 12.36 -8.77
N ARG A 47 -2.26 12.65 -8.24
CA ARG A 47 -1.80 13.99 -7.85
C ARG A 47 -1.44 14.76 -9.10
N ARG A 48 -2.43 15.35 -9.75
CA ARG A 48 -2.23 16.05 -11.04
C ARG A 48 -1.20 17.18 -10.94
N GLY A 49 -1.24 17.96 -9.85
CA GLY A 49 -0.27 19.01 -9.59
C GLY A 49 1.14 18.45 -9.42
N TYR A 50 1.30 17.41 -8.60
CA TYR A 50 2.59 16.76 -8.39
C TYR A 50 3.16 16.12 -9.66
N LEU A 51 2.35 15.41 -10.42
CA LEU A 51 2.77 14.81 -11.68
C LEU A 51 3.17 15.87 -12.68
N SER A 52 2.39 16.94 -12.81
CA SER A 52 2.74 18.07 -13.67
C SER A 52 4.03 18.75 -13.24
N LEU A 53 4.22 18.94 -11.94
CA LEU A 53 5.47 19.47 -11.37
C LEU A 53 6.67 18.56 -11.72
N LYS A 54 6.53 17.26 -11.48
CA LYS A 54 7.59 16.27 -11.67
C LYS A 54 7.98 16.08 -13.13
N GLU A 55 6.99 16.01 -14.04
CA GLU A 55 7.21 15.63 -15.43
C GLU A 55 7.41 16.83 -16.35
N ASN A 56 6.74 17.96 -16.07
CA ASN A 56 6.69 19.08 -16.99
C ASN A 56 7.40 20.35 -16.52
N MET A 57 7.53 20.56 -15.19
CA MET A 57 8.02 21.84 -14.67
C MET A 57 9.46 21.74 -14.18
N LEU A 58 9.79 20.72 -13.38
CA LEU A 58 11.12 20.54 -12.82
C LEU A 58 12.13 20.12 -13.87
N ARG A 59 13.30 20.75 -13.83
CA ARG A 59 14.42 20.47 -14.72
C ARG A 59 15.70 20.24 -13.91
N ARG A 60 16.69 19.67 -14.56
CA ARG A 60 18.01 19.48 -13.95
C ARG A 60 18.57 20.80 -13.40
N GLY A 61 18.96 20.79 -12.14
CA GLY A 61 19.47 21.94 -11.41
C GLY A 61 18.39 22.68 -10.61
N ASP A 62 17.09 22.44 -10.86
CA ASP A 62 16.02 23.03 -10.07
C ASP A 62 15.94 22.42 -8.66
N THR A 63 15.26 23.14 -7.77
CA THR A 63 15.04 22.73 -6.39
C THR A 63 13.56 22.53 -6.11
N LEU A 64 13.20 21.36 -5.61
CA LEU A 64 11.88 21.08 -5.03
C LEU A 64 11.93 21.30 -3.53
N VAL A 65 11.07 22.15 -3.00
CA VAL A 65 10.93 22.42 -1.57
C VAL A 65 9.62 21.83 -1.05
N VAL A 66 9.70 21.03 -0.01
CA VAL A 66 8.52 20.48 0.69
C VAL A 66 8.65 20.76 2.18
N LYS A 67 7.53 20.93 2.89
CA LYS A 67 7.56 21.12 4.33
C LYS A 67 7.99 19.86 5.07
N GLU A 68 7.45 18.71 4.66
CA GLU A 68 7.64 17.42 5.32
C GLU A 68 7.79 16.30 4.28
N LEU A 69 8.51 15.24 4.63
CA LEU A 69 8.76 14.08 3.75
C LEU A 69 7.47 13.38 3.28
N ASP A 70 6.45 13.33 4.12
CA ASP A 70 5.17 12.69 3.81
C ASP A 70 4.38 13.39 2.69
N ARG A 71 4.84 14.56 2.24
CA ARG A 71 4.30 15.23 1.05
C ARG A 71 4.71 14.50 -0.22
N LEU A 72 5.91 13.92 -0.25
CA LEU A 72 6.43 13.17 -1.39
C LEU A 72 5.75 11.81 -1.54
N GLY A 73 5.53 11.10 -0.45
CA GLY A 73 4.92 9.77 -0.45
C GLY A 73 4.14 9.49 0.83
N ARG A 74 3.35 8.40 0.85
CA ARG A 74 2.57 7.97 2.02
C ARG A 74 3.29 6.96 2.87
N ASN A 75 4.13 6.18 2.24
CA ASN A 75 4.98 5.20 2.89
C ASN A 75 6.43 5.49 2.54
N LYS A 76 7.31 4.83 3.23
CA LYS A 76 8.75 5.06 3.13
C LYS A 76 9.32 4.59 1.79
N GLU A 77 8.76 3.51 1.24
CA GLU A 77 9.13 3.00 -0.07
C GLU A 77 8.90 4.04 -1.16
N MET A 78 7.71 4.65 -1.16
CA MET A 78 7.37 5.68 -2.14
C MET A 78 8.21 6.95 -1.98
N ILE A 79 8.48 7.36 -0.72
CA ILE A 79 9.35 8.52 -0.46
C ILE A 79 10.75 8.23 -1.00
N LYS A 80 11.27 7.02 -0.79
CA LYS A 80 12.56 6.57 -1.31
C LYS A 80 12.59 6.64 -2.83
N GLU A 81 11.60 6.04 -3.50
CA GLU A 81 11.48 6.05 -4.97
C GLU A 81 11.46 7.48 -5.53
N GLU A 82 10.74 8.40 -4.88
CA GLU A 82 10.70 9.79 -5.29
C GLU A 82 12.05 10.50 -5.09
N LEU A 83 12.72 10.28 -3.97
CA LEU A 83 14.06 10.85 -3.72
C LEU A 83 15.10 10.30 -4.71
N GLU A 84 15.06 9.00 -5.03
CA GLU A 84 15.91 8.38 -6.05
C GLU A 84 15.62 8.97 -7.44
N TYR A 85 14.35 9.17 -7.77
CA TYR A 85 13.95 9.81 -9.01
C TYR A 85 14.53 11.22 -9.14
N PHE A 86 14.33 12.08 -8.13
CA PHE A 86 14.83 13.46 -8.18
C PHE A 86 16.36 13.49 -8.24
N LYS A 87 17.03 12.62 -7.50
CA LYS A 87 18.48 12.48 -7.56
C LYS A 87 18.95 12.11 -8.98
N ALA A 88 18.34 11.10 -9.60
CA ALA A 88 18.68 10.64 -10.95
C ALA A 88 18.49 11.73 -12.00
N HIS A 89 17.50 12.62 -11.81
CA HIS A 89 17.23 13.74 -12.71
C HIS A 89 18.00 15.02 -12.37
N GLY A 90 18.85 14.98 -11.35
CA GLY A 90 19.66 16.13 -10.91
C GLY A 90 18.78 17.27 -10.35
N ILE A 91 17.66 16.94 -9.73
CA ILE A 91 16.76 17.86 -9.04
C ILE A 91 17.08 17.79 -7.54
N ARG A 92 17.32 18.95 -6.95
CA ARG A 92 17.59 19.05 -5.51
C ARG A 92 16.27 19.02 -4.72
N VAL A 93 16.24 18.26 -3.63
CA VAL A 93 15.07 18.24 -2.73
C VAL A 93 15.45 18.85 -1.39
N LYS A 94 14.71 19.89 -0.98
CA LYS A 94 14.83 20.53 0.33
C LYS A 94 13.57 20.24 1.16
N ILE A 95 13.77 19.84 2.40
CA ILE A 95 12.69 19.46 3.33
C ILE A 95 12.82 20.34 4.56
N LEU A 96 11.84 21.23 4.77
CA LEU A 96 11.93 22.24 5.82
C LEU A 96 12.08 21.66 7.22
N ASN A 97 11.46 20.51 7.48
CA ASN A 97 11.59 19.82 8.77
C ASN A 97 12.88 18.98 8.90
N VAL A 98 13.75 18.97 7.88
CA VAL A 98 15.03 18.27 7.89
C VAL A 98 16.15 19.26 7.60
N PRO A 99 16.67 19.96 8.61
CA PRO A 99 17.62 21.08 8.43
C PRO A 99 18.86 20.72 7.61
N THR A 100 19.31 19.47 7.65
CA THR A 100 20.47 18.99 6.87
C THR A 100 20.25 19.08 5.37
N THR A 101 19.01 19.07 4.89
CA THR A 101 18.68 19.23 3.45
C THR A 101 18.68 20.68 2.99
N LEU A 102 18.69 21.63 3.92
CA LEU A 102 18.64 23.07 3.63
C LEU A 102 20.01 23.69 3.43
N ILE A 103 21.08 22.97 3.78
CA ILE A 103 22.44 23.45 3.71
C ILE A 103 22.85 23.54 2.24
N ASP A 104 23.19 24.75 1.79
CA ASP A 104 23.80 24.98 0.48
C ASP A 104 25.32 25.21 0.71
N ILE A 105 26.13 24.29 0.24
CA ILE A 105 27.59 24.44 0.24
C ILE A 105 28.03 24.63 -1.20
N ASP A 106 28.42 25.86 -1.54
CA ASP A 106 28.88 26.20 -2.88
C ASP A 106 30.04 25.29 -3.32
N GLY A 107 29.90 24.72 -4.51
CA GLY A 107 30.92 23.86 -5.10
C GLY A 107 31.03 22.44 -4.53
N GLN A 108 30.14 22.04 -3.61
CA GLN A 108 30.16 20.70 -2.99
C GLN A 108 28.87 19.91 -3.23
N ASP A 109 28.49 19.76 -4.48
CA ASP A 109 27.30 18.97 -4.86
C ASP A 109 27.34 17.52 -4.31
N TRP A 110 28.54 16.97 -4.10
CA TRP A 110 28.74 15.65 -3.51
C TRP A 110 28.22 15.54 -2.06
N VAL A 111 28.24 16.63 -1.28
CA VAL A 111 27.71 16.64 0.10
C VAL A 111 26.20 16.46 0.07
N MET A 112 25.53 17.14 -0.84
CA MET A 112 24.06 17.01 -1.01
C MET A 112 23.69 15.62 -1.51
N GLU A 113 24.50 15.05 -2.36
CA GLU A 113 24.35 13.67 -2.81
C GLU A 113 24.51 12.68 -1.64
N MET A 114 25.51 12.88 -0.80
CA MET A 114 25.74 12.09 0.39
C MET A 114 24.58 12.18 1.38
N ILE A 115 24.07 13.39 1.65
CA ILE A 115 22.88 13.60 2.52
C ILE A 115 21.67 12.86 1.96
N SER A 116 21.42 12.97 0.66
CA SER A 116 20.30 12.27 0.00
C SER A 116 20.46 10.75 0.12
N ASN A 117 21.65 10.21 -0.05
CA ASN A 117 21.93 8.78 0.12
C ASN A 117 21.68 8.32 1.55
N ILE A 118 22.16 9.07 2.54
CA ILE A 118 21.94 8.75 3.96
C ILE A 118 20.44 8.76 4.28
N LEU A 119 19.69 9.76 3.80
CA LEU A 119 18.24 9.81 4.00
C LEU A 119 17.54 8.60 3.39
N ILE A 120 17.89 8.23 2.17
CA ILE A 120 17.32 7.07 1.48
C ILE A 120 17.63 5.79 2.27
N GLU A 121 18.85 5.62 2.74
CA GLU A 121 19.26 4.44 3.50
C GLU A 121 18.57 4.35 4.86
N VAL A 122 18.50 5.46 5.61
CA VAL A 122 17.79 5.53 6.89
C VAL A 122 16.31 5.25 6.71
N LEU A 123 15.67 5.84 5.72
CA LEU A 123 14.25 5.58 5.42
C LEU A 123 14.01 4.12 5.06
N SER A 124 14.91 3.51 4.27
CA SER A 124 14.83 2.10 3.90
C SER A 124 14.93 1.18 5.11
N SER A 125 15.89 1.45 6.00
CA SER A 125 16.11 0.68 7.23
C SER A 125 14.90 0.76 8.17
N ILE A 126 14.33 1.95 8.35
CA ILE A 126 13.14 2.13 9.19
C ILE A 126 11.91 1.44 8.56
N ALA A 127 11.76 1.48 7.24
CA ALA A 127 10.66 0.81 6.54
C ALA A 127 10.73 -0.71 6.73
N GLU A 128 11.91 -1.30 6.59
CA GLU A 128 12.09 -2.74 6.81
C GLU A 128 11.84 -3.14 8.27
N GLU A 129 12.31 -2.34 9.23
CA GLU A 129 12.03 -2.60 10.66
C GLU A 129 10.53 -2.56 10.97
N GLU A 130 9.80 -1.58 10.43
CA GLU A 130 8.33 -1.53 10.59
C GLU A 130 7.64 -2.72 9.95
N ARG A 131 8.08 -3.15 8.76
CA ARG A 131 7.54 -4.32 8.07
C ARG A 131 7.72 -5.59 8.91
N LEU A 132 8.91 -5.79 9.47
CA LEU A 132 9.22 -6.91 10.35
C LEU A 132 8.36 -6.88 11.62
N LYS A 133 8.25 -5.73 12.28
CA LYS A 133 7.41 -5.54 13.46
C LYS A 133 5.93 -5.82 13.17
N ASN A 134 5.42 -5.35 12.03
CA ASN A 134 4.04 -5.59 11.62
C ASN A 134 3.78 -7.08 11.33
N HIS A 135 4.72 -7.75 10.64
CA HIS A 135 4.63 -9.20 10.38
C HIS A 135 4.65 -10.00 11.69
N GLN A 136 5.51 -9.62 12.64
CA GLN A 136 5.57 -10.26 13.96
C GLN A 136 4.25 -10.08 14.72
N ARG A 137 3.73 -8.85 14.84
CA ARG A 137 2.44 -8.57 15.49
C ARG A 137 1.28 -9.33 14.83
N GLN A 138 1.27 -9.43 13.51
CA GLN A 138 0.27 -10.19 12.77
C GLN A 138 0.39 -11.69 13.09
N SER A 139 1.60 -12.23 13.12
CA SER A 139 1.86 -13.65 13.49
C SER A 139 1.39 -13.96 14.90
N GLU A 140 1.74 -13.11 15.87
CA GLU A 140 1.32 -13.23 17.26
C GLU A 140 -0.21 -13.12 17.39
N GLY A 141 -0.83 -12.17 16.69
CA GLY A 141 -2.28 -12.00 16.66
C GLY A 141 -3.01 -13.23 16.08
N ILE A 142 -2.48 -13.81 14.99
CA ILE A 142 -3.02 -15.05 14.40
C ILE A 142 -2.87 -16.21 15.36
N ALA A 143 -1.71 -16.36 16.03
CA ALA A 143 -1.47 -17.43 17.00
C ALA A 143 -2.44 -17.30 18.19
N SER A 144 -2.61 -16.09 18.74
CA SER A 144 -3.55 -15.83 19.82
C SER A 144 -5.01 -16.09 19.42
N ALA A 145 -5.40 -15.70 18.20
CA ALA A 145 -6.75 -15.96 17.72
C ALA A 145 -7.00 -17.46 17.47
N LYS A 146 -6.01 -18.20 16.94
CA LYS A 146 -6.10 -19.66 16.79
C LYS A 146 -6.24 -20.36 18.13
N SER A 147 -5.51 -19.94 19.16
CA SER A 147 -5.63 -20.51 20.51
C SER A 147 -7.01 -20.28 21.14
N LYS A 148 -7.72 -19.23 20.70
CA LYS A 148 -9.11 -18.92 21.07
C LYS A 148 -10.15 -19.59 20.17
N GLY A 149 -9.75 -20.50 19.27
CA GLY A 149 -10.64 -21.26 18.40
C GLY A 149 -11.08 -20.50 17.13
N VAL A 150 -10.47 -19.34 16.81
CA VAL A 150 -10.79 -18.63 15.58
C VAL A 150 -10.19 -19.36 14.38
N ILE A 151 -11.05 -19.73 13.43
CA ILE A 151 -10.65 -20.41 12.19
C ILE A 151 -10.39 -19.37 11.13
N PHE A 152 -9.14 -19.34 10.62
CA PHE A 152 -8.73 -18.46 9.52
C PHE A 152 -8.89 -19.18 8.18
N GLY A 153 -9.10 -18.38 7.13
CA GLY A 153 -9.20 -18.85 5.76
C GLY A 153 -10.62 -18.82 5.23
N ARG A 154 -10.81 -19.40 4.05
CA ARG A 154 -12.12 -19.48 3.42
C ARG A 154 -13.01 -20.40 4.24
N PRO A 155 -14.26 -19.99 4.58
CA PRO A 155 -15.19 -20.86 5.29
C PRO A 155 -15.32 -22.21 4.58
N SER A 156 -15.33 -23.28 5.37
CA SER A 156 -15.54 -24.62 4.84
C SER A 156 -16.95 -24.70 4.21
N VAL A 157 -17.04 -25.44 3.13
CA VAL A 157 -18.35 -25.66 2.48
C VAL A 157 -19.22 -26.46 3.44
N ARG A 158 -20.34 -25.86 3.88
CA ARG A 158 -21.30 -26.56 4.72
C ARG A 158 -22.01 -27.65 3.89
N LYS A 159 -22.22 -28.82 4.51
CA LYS A 159 -22.98 -29.90 3.94
C LYS A 159 -24.46 -29.46 3.89
N PRO A 160 -25.13 -29.44 2.72
CA PRO A 160 -26.57 -29.16 2.65
C PRO A 160 -27.38 -30.20 3.43
N GLU A 161 -28.50 -29.82 4.03
CA GLU A 161 -29.31 -30.70 4.84
C GLU A 161 -29.81 -31.91 4.05
N ASN A 162 -30.19 -31.72 2.80
CA ASN A 162 -30.69 -32.75 1.90
C ASN A 162 -29.57 -33.55 1.19
N TYR A 163 -28.31 -33.33 1.54
CA TYR A 163 -27.16 -33.91 0.84
C TYR A 163 -27.20 -35.45 0.79
N GLU A 164 -27.49 -36.10 1.91
CA GLU A 164 -27.48 -37.57 1.99
C GLU A 164 -28.60 -38.20 1.13
N LEU A 165 -29.80 -37.61 1.18
CA LEU A 165 -30.93 -38.07 0.40
C LEU A 165 -30.63 -37.96 -1.10
N VAL A 166 -30.12 -36.83 -1.52
CA VAL A 166 -29.76 -36.60 -2.94
C VAL A 166 -28.63 -37.53 -3.37
N MET A 167 -27.62 -37.76 -2.52
CA MET A 167 -26.52 -38.66 -2.86
C MET A 167 -26.95 -40.13 -2.95
N ARG A 168 -27.91 -40.57 -2.13
CA ARG A 168 -28.50 -41.90 -2.28
C ARG A 168 -29.25 -42.07 -3.63
N GLN A 169 -29.98 -41.04 -4.07
CA GLN A 169 -30.63 -41.05 -5.37
C GLN A 169 -29.62 -41.13 -6.54
N VAL A 170 -28.47 -40.41 -6.41
CA VAL A 170 -27.41 -40.52 -7.38
C VAL A 170 -26.79 -41.93 -7.40
N SER A 171 -26.57 -42.53 -6.22
CA SER A 171 -25.99 -43.89 -6.09
C SER A 171 -26.94 -44.95 -6.68
N ASN A 172 -28.23 -44.79 -6.49
CA ASN A 172 -29.27 -45.70 -7.01
C ASN A 172 -29.57 -45.46 -8.51
N GLY A 173 -28.88 -44.54 -9.16
CA GLY A 173 -29.08 -44.24 -10.58
C GLY A 173 -30.37 -43.47 -10.91
N GLN A 174 -31.11 -42.99 -9.88
CA GLN A 174 -32.38 -42.30 -10.04
C GLN A 174 -32.21 -40.89 -10.62
N ILE A 175 -31.12 -40.23 -10.28
CA ILE A 175 -30.78 -38.88 -10.79
C ILE A 175 -29.33 -38.83 -11.21
N LYS A 176 -29.02 -37.96 -12.19
CA LYS A 176 -27.65 -37.73 -12.65
C LYS A 176 -26.95 -36.72 -11.74
N ALA A 177 -25.61 -36.75 -11.72
CA ALA A 177 -24.80 -35.82 -10.92
C ALA A 177 -25.11 -34.33 -11.24
N VAL A 178 -25.50 -34.02 -12.48
CA VAL A 178 -25.89 -32.65 -12.88
C VAL A 178 -27.18 -32.21 -12.21
N GLU A 179 -28.16 -33.11 -12.09
CA GLU A 179 -29.42 -32.85 -11.41
C GLU A 179 -29.21 -32.71 -9.91
N ALA A 180 -28.39 -33.58 -9.33
CA ALA A 180 -27.98 -33.48 -7.93
C ALA A 180 -27.29 -32.13 -7.58
N MET A 181 -26.44 -31.59 -8.45
CA MET A 181 -25.85 -30.27 -8.29
C MET A 181 -26.89 -29.16 -8.26
N LYS A 182 -27.94 -29.24 -9.12
CA LYS A 182 -29.05 -28.29 -9.14
C LYS A 182 -29.89 -28.36 -7.88
N ILE A 183 -30.26 -29.58 -7.44
CA ILE A 183 -31.07 -29.80 -6.23
C ILE A 183 -30.35 -29.29 -4.97
N LEU A 184 -29.02 -29.51 -4.89
CA LEU A 184 -28.17 -29.08 -3.77
C LEU A 184 -27.78 -27.60 -3.86
N GLY A 185 -28.03 -26.92 -4.97
CA GLY A 185 -27.66 -25.51 -5.19
C GLY A 185 -26.15 -25.28 -5.19
N VAL A 186 -25.35 -26.27 -5.58
CA VAL A 186 -23.89 -26.21 -5.49
C VAL A 186 -23.22 -26.27 -6.87
N LYS A 187 -22.08 -25.58 -7.00
CA LYS A 187 -21.27 -25.64 -8.22
C LYS A 187 -20.54 -26.98 -8.34
N LYS A 188 -20.16 -27.39 -9.55
CA LYS A 188 -19.46 -28.64 -9.87
C LYS A 188 -18.28 -28.91 -8.92
N THR A 189 -17.40 -27.94 -8.72
CA THR A 189 -16.24 -28.09 -7.83
C THR A 189 -16.61 -28.35 -6.37
N THR A 190 -17.67 -27.66 -5.89
CA THR A 190 -18.21 -27.85 -4.55
C THR A 190 -18.86 -29.23 -4.39
N PHE A 191 -19.62 -29.67 -5.37
CA PHE A 191 -20.27 -30.99 -5.37
C PHE A 191 -19.24 -32.12 -5.23
N TYR A 192 -18.20 -32.12 -6.06
CA TYR A 192 -17.19 -33.16 -5.99
C TYR A 192 -16.33 -33.07 -4.74
N LYS A 193 -16.12 -31.86 -4.20
CA LYS A 193 -15.46 -31.69 -2.89
C LYS A 193 -16.29 -32.29 -1.75
N LEU A 194 -17.60 -32.01 -1.72
CA LEU A 194 -18.52 -32.61 -0.75
C LEU A 194 -18.60 -34.14 -0.91
N LYS A 195 -18.66 -34.63 -2.16
CA LYS A 195 -18.63 -36.07 -2.46
C LYS A 195 -17.38 -36.73 -1.91
N LYS A 196 -16.22 -36.14 -2.11
CA LYS A 196 -14.96 -36.65 -1.56
C LYS A 196 -14.91 -36.64 -0.04
N LEU A 197 -15.46 -35.60 0.61
CA LEU A 197 -15.44 -35.43 2.06
C LEU A 197 -16.45 -36.33 2.79
N TYR A 198 -17.63 -36.53 2.21
CA TYR A 198 -18.76 -37.14 2.93
C TYR A 198 -19.33 -38.41 2.28
N TRP A 199 -18.95 -38.75 1.04
CA TRP A 199 -19.53 -39.86 0.30
C TRP A 199 -18.52 -40.88 -0.24
N CYS A 200 -17.28 -40.49 -0.53
CA CYS A 200 -16.26 -41.41 -1.08
C CYS A 200 -15.51 -42.26 -0.06
N VAL A 201 -15.93 -42.25 1.22
CA VAL A 201 -15.42 -43.18 2.21
C VAL A 201 -16.46 -44.26 2.42
N GLY A 202 -16.44 -45.26 1.56
CA GLY A 202 -17.21 -46.47 1.77
C GLY A 202 -16.81 -47.10 3.10
N GLY A 203 -17.71 -47.08 4.08
CA GLY A 203 -17.71 -48.01 5.19
C GLY A 203 -16.77 -47.77 6.37
N ALA A 204 -16.21 -46.57 6.61
CA ALA A 204 -15.60 -46.27 7.89
C ALA A 204 -15.88 -44.84 8.30
N ALA A 205 -16.71 -44.64 9.29
CA ALA A 205 -16.89 -43.36 9.96
C ALA A 205 -15.56 -42.93 10.57
N ILE A 206 -14.92 -41.93 10.00
CA ILE A 206 -13.83 -41.23 10.67
C ILE A 206 -14.47 -40.06 11.40
N ASN A 207 -14.82 -40.26 12.64
CA ASN A 207 -14.97 -39.20 13.64
C ASN A 207 -13.60 -38.52 13.74
N ARG A 208 -13.52 -37.26 13.27
CA ARG A 208 -12.47 -36.35 13.70
C ARG A 208 -13.12 -35.30 14.58
N GLU A 209 -12.93 -35.54 15.88
CA GLU A 209 -13.07 -34.52 16.92
C GLU A 209 -12.21 -33.28 16.64
#